data_4b26b7c433c7c5c401b1cc10118a2aff
#
_entry.id   4b26b7c433c7c5c401b1cc10118a2aff
#
_cell.length_a   1.000
_cell.length_b   1.000
_cell.length_c   1.000
_cell.angle_alpha   90.00
_cell.angle_beta   90.00
_cell.angle_gamma   90.00
#
_symmetry.space_group_name_H-M   'P 1'
#
loop_
_entity.id
_entity.type
_entity.pdbx_description
1 polymer ?
#
loop_
_entity_poly.entity_id
_entity_poly.type
_entity_poly.pdbx_seq_one_letter_code
_entity_poly.pdbx_strand_id
1 'polypeptide(L)'
;MKYLYKSIRAKNNDLIRGVLNTPDDFCENKKYPALIFFHGLMDDRNGINYMSIQHAKYLTAAGFLVYRFDFRGCGESEGSFFDLTFTRQIEDAQSIYEFVEEEKFVDKDKIFIRAHSMGGAVAIKLAQLKDPKGLILYAPGSNYSLENSNLIRSLDDLSKSQMLGEKDLGGLRLSAKIVEDSRKYNFLEMAEEYKGKVLMIRGEKDPVIEKESMTLLEEKFIDCKYIEIENVGHNFTSYEKRLEIFALTNDFIRENI
;
A
#
# COMPACT_ATOMS: atom_id res chain seq x y z
N MET A 1 18.78 -11.00 8.41
CA MET A 1 17.42 -11.05 7.85
C MET A 1 17.21 -12.35 7.08
N LYS A 2 16.12 -13.06 7.37
CA LYS A 2 15.71 -14.27 6.61
C LYS A 2 14.49 -13.93 5.76
N TYR A 3 14.32 -14.65 4.68
CA TYR A 3 13.15 -14.59 3.79
C TYR A 3 12.35 -15.88 3.94
N LEU A 4 11.09 -15.77 4.31
CA LEU A 4 10.16 -16.89 4.40
C LEU A 4 9.03 -16.65 3.40
N TYR A 5 8.95 -17.49 2.36
CA TYR A 5 7.87 -17.41 1.39
C TYR A 5 6.53 -17.74 2.03
N LYS A 6 5.53 -16.98 1.71
CA LYS A 6 4.16 -17.13 2.18
C LYS A 6 3.20 -17.25 1.00
N SER A 7 2.18 -18.05 1.18
CA SER A 7 1.08 -18.15 0.22
C SER A 7 -0.22 -18.25 1.01
N ILE A 8 -1.15 -17.39 0.67
CA ILE A 8 -2.48 -17.34 1.29
C ILE A 8 -3.54 -17.47 0.22
N ARG A 9 -4.76 -17.84 0.60
CA ARG A 9 -5.88 -17.89 -0.34
C ARG A 9 -6.74 -16.65 -0.18
N ALA A 10 -7.01 -16.00 -1.30
CA ALA A 10 -8.03 -14.96 -1.38
C ALA A 10 -9.45 -15.57 -1.26
N LYS A 11 -10.45 -14.73 -1.10
CA LYS A 11 -11.86 -15.17 -0.98
C LYS A 11 -12.35 -16.03 -2.15
N ASN A 12 -11.86 -15.79 -3.36
CA ASN A 12 -12.17 -16.58 -4.55
C ASN A 12 -11.26 -17.79 -4.74
N ASN A 13 -10.46 -18.14 -3.75
CA ASN A 13 -9.51 -19.24 -3.73
C ASN A 13 -8.23 -19.06 -4.55
N ASP A 14 -8.02 -17.92 -5.23
CA ASP A 14 -6.74 -17.59 -5.88
C ASP A 14 -5.62 -17.50 -4.83
N LEU A 15 -4.40 -17.90 -5.21
CA LEU A 15 -3.24 -17.78 -4.34
C LEU A 15 -2.63 -16.37 -4.42
N ILE A 16 -2.49 -15.76 -3.26
CA ILE A 16 -1.73 -14.52 -3.05
C ILE A 16 -0.34 -14.91 -2.55
N ARG A 17 0.71 -14.48 -3.26
CA ARG A 17 2.11 -14.80 -2.98
C ARG A 17 2.77 -13.66 -2.23
N GLY A 18 3.61 -14.01 -1.26
CA GLY A 18 4.31 -13.02 -0.47
C GLY A 18 5.57 -13.53 0.20
N VAL A 19 6.19 -12.64 0.95
CA VAL A 19 7.40 -12.89 1.72
C VAL A 19 7.29 -12.24 3.09
N LEU A 20 7.60 -13.01 4.12
CA LEU A 20 7.94 -12.49 5.44
C LEU A 20 9.45 -12.28 5.54
N ASN A 21 9.84 -11.07 5.88
CA ASN A 21 11.20 -10.71 6.25
C ASN A 21 11.30 -10.67 7.78
N THR A 22 12.28 -11.33 8.35
CA THR A 22 12.48 -11.41 9.81
C THR A 22 13.82 -10.78 10.23
N PRO A 23 13.94 -10.29 11.47
CA PRO A 23 15.23 -9.99 12.08
C PRO A 23 16.16 -11.21 12.08
N ASP A 24 17.47 -10.99 12.25
CA ASP A 24 18.45 -12.09 12.29
C ASP A 24 18.30 -12.97 13.53
N ASP A 25 17.89 -12.37 14.65
CA ASP A 25 17.63 -13.03 15.94
C ASP A 25 16.17 -13.48 16.10
N PHE A 26 15.43 -13.58 15.01
CA PHE A 26 14.02 -13.99 15.03
C PHE A 26 13.82 -15.34 15.75
N CYS A 27 12.86 -15.35 16.65
CA CYS A 27 12.44 -16.52 17.43
C CYS A 27 10.91 -16.60 17.49
N GLU A 28 10.33 -17.71 17.06
CA GLU A 28 8.88 -17.91 17.00
C GLU A 28 8.16 -17.84 18.37
N ASN A 29 8.91 -17.96 19.45
CA ASN A 29 8.37 -17.87 20.82
C ASN A 29 8.31 -16.42 21.35
N LYS A 30 8.70 -15.44 20.57
CA LYS A 30 8.62 -14.01 20.91
C LYS A 30 7.55 -13.34 20.08
N LYS A 31 7.02 -12.22 20.61
CA LYS A 31 6.11 -11.33 19.88
C LYS A 31 6.87 -10.15 19.29
N TYR A 32 6.53 -9.82 18.06
CA TYR A 32 7.16 -8.72 17.30
C TYR A 32 6.11 -7.79 16.73
N PRO A 33 6.36 -6.48 16.71
CA PRO A 33 5.60 -5.58 15.87
C PRO A 33 5.76 -5.96 14.39
N ALA A 34 4.70 -5.81 13.61
CA ALA A 34 4.67 -6.21 12.22
C ALA A 34 4.27 -5.05 11.31
N LEU A 35 4.85 -5.01 10.12
CA LEU A 35 4.42 -4.14 9.03
C LEU A 35 3.92 -4.98 7.87
N ILE A 36 2.81 -4.55 7.30
CA ILE A 36 2.29 -5.09 6.04
C ILE A 36 2.49 -4.04 4.96
N PHE A 37 3.13 -4.43 3.84
CA PHE A 37 3.40 -3.51 2.74
C PHE A 37 2.42 -3.76 1.60
N PHE A 38 1.76 -2.69 1.15
CA PHE A 38 0.91 -2.66 -0.03
C PHE A 38 1.57 -1.84 -1.14
N HIS A 39 1.68 -2.44 -2.31
CA HIS A 39 2.29 -1.82 -3.48
C HIS A 39 1.29 -0.99 -4.29
N GLY A 40 1.79 -0.17 -5.21
CA GLY A 40 1.00 0.66 -6.10
C GLY A 40 0.51 -0.05 -7.36
N LEU A 41 -0.10 0.72 -8.27
CA LEU A 41 -0.49 0.26 -9.59
C LEU A 41 0.76 -0.07 -10.42
N MET A 42 0.73 -1.16 -11.18
CA MET A 42 1.85 -1.66 -12.02
C MET A 42 3.13 -1.99 -11.22
N ASP A 43 2.98 -2.29 -9.95
CA ASP A 43 4.07 -2.64 -9.04
C ASP A 43 3.83 -4.04 -8.45
N ASP A 44 4.77 -4.53 -7.67
CA ASP A 44 4.73 -5.79 -6.97
C ASP A 44 5.28 -5.66 -5.54
N ARG A 45 5.35 -6.77 -4.81
CA ARG A 45 5.90 -6.84 -3.44
C ARG A 45 7.34 -6.33 -3.29
N ASN A 46 8.10 -6.23 -4.40
CA ASN A 46 9.48 -5.77 -4.36
C ASN A 46 9.59 -4.25 -4.35
N GLY A 47 8.56 -3.59 -4.89
CA GLY A 47 8.51 -2.14 -5.03
C GLY A 47 9.41 -1.62 -6.15
N ILE A 48 9.04 -0.52 -6.77
CA ILE A 48 9.79 0.08 -7.87
C ILE A 48 11.26 0.28 -7.47
N ASN A 49 12.17 -0.21 -8.33
CA ASN A 49 13.61 -0.20 -8.07
C ASN A 49 13.98 -0.82 -6.70
N TYR A 50 13.28 -1.90 -6.32
CA TYR A 50 13.51 -2.66 -5.08
C TYR A 50 13.31 -1.86 -3.78
N MET A 51 12.53 -0.78 -3.82
CA MET A 51 12.31 0.09 -2.66
C MET A 51 11.73 -0.67 -1.46
N SER A 52 10.74 -1.53 -1.68
CA SER A 52 10.12 -2.31 -0.60
C SER A 52 11.07 -3.35 -0.02
N ILE A 53 11.97 -3.93 -0.84
CA ILE A 53 13.05 -4.82 -0.34
C ILE A 53 14.03 -4.05 0.52
N GLN A 54 14.49 -2.86 0.07
CA GLN A 54 15.43 -2.03 0.82
C GLN A 54 14.84 -1.60 2.16
N HIS A 55 13.57 -1.18 2.14
CA HIS A 55 12.85 -0.78 3.35
C HIS A 55 12.66 -1.97 4.32
N ALA A 56 12.29 -3.14 3.81
CA ALA A 56 12.18 -4.34 4.63
C ALA A 56 13.51 -4.71 5.30
N LYS A 57 14.65 -4.57 4.59
CA LYS A 57 15.98 -4.76 5.18
C LYS A 57 16.26 -3.78 6.31
N TYR A 58 15.92 -2.52 6.11
CA TYR A 58 16.11 -1.47 7.11
C TYR A 58 15.28 -1.76 8.38
N LEU A 59 13.99 -2.06 8.22
CA LEU A 59 13.08 -2.29 9.34
C LEU A 59 13.34 -3.61 10.07
N THR A 60 13.72 -4.67 9.37
CA THR A 60 14.09 -5.93 10.04
C THR A 60 15.38 -5.81 10.85
N ALA A 61 16.35 -5.00 10.41
CA ALA A 61 17.51 -4.65 11.22
C ALA A 61 17.13 -3.84 12.48
N ALA A 62 16.01 -3.12 12.44
CA ALA A 62 15.44 -2.41 13.59
C ALA A 62 14.55 -3.29 14.51
N GLY A 63 14.37 -4.58 14.18
CA GLY A 63 13.66 -5.56 15.00
C GLY A 63 12.20 -5.80 14.61
N PHE A 64 11.74 -5.31 13.45
CA PHE A 64 10.36 -5.49 12.99
C PHE A 64 10.19 -6.69 12.06
N LEU A 65 9.01 -7.29 12.04
CA LEU A 65 8.58 -8.20 10.97
C LEU A 65 8.04 -7.37 9.80
N VAL A 66 8.39 -7.76 8.57
CA VAL A 66 7.88 -7.09 7.38
C VAL A 66 7.28 -8.11 6.42
N TYR A 67 5.99 -8.00 6.19
CA TYR A 67 5.22 -8.79 5.24
C TYR A 67 5.03 -7.99 3.94
N ARG A 68 5.37 -8.61 2.82
CA ARG A 68 5.22 -8.03 1.48
C ARG A 68 4.51 -9.04 0.60
N PHE A 69 3.35 -8.69 0.09
CA PHE A 69 2.54 -9.53 -0.79
C PHE A 69 2.29 -8.86 -2.13
N ASP A 70 2.15 -9.67 -3.17
CA ASP A 70 1.59 -9.23 -4.45
C ASP A 70 0.07 -9.30 -4.37
N PHE A 71 -0.64 -8.26 -4.74
CA PHE A 71 -2.09 -8.35 -4.96
C PHE A 71 -2.40 -9.30 -6.12
N ARG A 72 -3.62 -9.90 -6.15
CA ARG A 72 -4.04 -10.77 -7.25
C ARG A 72 -3.85 -10.09 -8.61
N GLY A 73 -3.27 -10.83 -9.55
CA GLY A 73 -2.94 -10.32 -10.89
C GLY A 73 -1.67 -9.49 -10.98
N CYS A 74 -0.94 -9.33 -9.87
CA CYS A 74 0.36 -8.66 -9.81
C CYS A 74 1.45 -9.65 -9.39
N GLY A 75 2.70 -9.39 -9.81
CA GLY A 75 3.85 -10.20 -9.46
C GLY A 75 3.66 -11.69 -9.73
N GLU A 76 3.76 -12.52 -8.70
CA GLU A 76 3.59 -13.98 -8.77
C GLU A 76 2.26 -14.47 -8.18
N SER A 77 1.35 -13.57 -7.79
CA SER A 77 0.00 -13.94 -7.34
C SER A 77 -0.88 -14.36 -8.50
N GLU A 78 -1.79 -15.31 -8.24
CA GLU A 78 -2.74 -15.77 -9.26
C GLU A 78 -3.73 -14.66 -9.65
N GLY A 79 -4.45 -14.88 -10.75
CA GLY A 79 -5.37 -13.93 -11.34
C GLY A 79 -4.78 -13.14 -12.49
N SER A 80 -5.49 -12.12 -12.94
CA SER A 80 -5.08 -11.29 -14.07
C SER A 80 -5.06 -9.82 -13.65
N PHE A 81 -4.03 -9.09 -14.09
CA PHE A 81 -3.95 -7.64 -13.95
C PHE A 81 -5.12 -6.94 -14.66
N PHE A 82 -5.67 -7.55 -15.72
CA PHE A 82 -6.84 -7.06 -16.42
C PHE A 82 -8.05 -6.90 -15.50
N ASP A 83 -8.21 -7.78 -14.50
CA ASP A 83 -9.34 -7.80 -13.58
C ASP A 83 -9.10 -6.99 -12.30
N LEU A 84 -8.03 -6.17 -12.26
CA LEU A 84 -7.71 -5.36 -11.11
C LEU A 84 -8.81 -4.32 -10.85
N THR A 85 -9.29 -4.27 -9.60
CA THR A 85 -10.23 -3.29 -9.08
C THR A 85 -9.88 -2.94 -7.64
N PHE A 86 -10.37 -1.82 -7.11
CA PHE A 86 -10.20 -1.48 -5.69
C PHE A 86 -10.86 -2.51 -4.77
N THR A 87 -12.08 -2.94 -5.11
CA THR A 87 -12.78 -4.01 -4.36
C THR A 87 -11.90 -5.24 -4.21
N ARG A 88 -11.31 -5.70 -5.31
CA ARG A 88 -10.46 -6.91 -5.33
C ARG A 88 -9.20 -6.74 -4.50
N GLN A 89 -8.54 -5.58 -4.58
CA GLN A 89 -7.36 -5.30 -3.77
C GLN A 89 -7.68 -5.13 -2.27
N ILE A 90 -8.83 -4.56 -1.94
CA ILE A 90 -9.30 -4.46 -0.56
C ILE A 90 -9.59 -5.84 0.04
N GLU A 91 -10.20 -6.75 -0.74
CA GLU A 91 -10.38 -8.15 -0.32
C GLU A 91 -9.04 -8.87 -0.09
N ASP A 92 -8.07 -8.64 -0.97
CA ASP A 92 -6.72 -9.17 -0.81
C ASP A 92 -6.05 -8.63 0.45
N ALA A 93 -6.13 -7.32 0.67
CA ALA A 93 -5.60 -6.66 1.85
C ALA A 93 -6.22 -7.18 3.15
N GLN A 94 -7.53 -7.46 3.15
CA GLN A 94 -8.20 -8.11 4.29
C GLN A 94 -7.65 -9.52 4.54
N SER A 95 -7.54 -10.35 3.50
CA SER A 95 -7.01 -11.71 3.62
C SER A 95 -5.55 -11.72 4.11
N ILE A 96 -4.75 -10.76 3.62
CA ILE A 96 -3.36 -10.57 4.06
C ILE A 96 -3.30 -10.15 5.54
N TYR A 97 -4.12 -9.19 5.96
CA TYR A 97 -4.15 -8.70 7.33
C TYR A 97 -4.56 -9.81 8.30
N GLU A 98 -5.64 -10.53 8.01
CA GLU A 98 -6.13 -11.65 8.81
C GLU A 98 -5.08 -12.74 8.96
N PHE A 99 -4.39 -13.11 7.87
CA PHE A 99 -3.28 -14.05 7.92
C PHE A 99 -2.15 -13.58 8.84
N VAL A 100 -1.75 -12.29 8.74
CA VAL A 100 -0.67 -11.74 9.57
C VAL A 100 -1.08 -11.68 11.04
N GLU A 101 -2.32 -11.30 11.32
CA GLU A 101 -2.88 -11.23 12.67
C GLU A 101 -2.92 -12.60 13.36
N GLU A 102 -3.07 -13.69 12.60
CA GLU A 102 -3.11 -15.06 13.13
C GLU A 102 -1.72 -15.67 13.41
N GLU A 103 -0.64 -15.07 12.89
CA GLU A 103 0.72 -15.55 13.11
C GLU A 103 1.10 -15.47 14.60
N LYS A 104 1.55 -16.57 15.18
CA LYS A 104 1.79 -16.69 16.64
C LYS A 104 2.83 -15.72 17.19
N PHE A 105 3.77 -15.30 16.35
CA PHE A 105 4.86 -14.41 16.71
C PHE A 105 4.58 -12.92 16.35
N VAL A 106 3.39 -12.61 15.88
CA VAL A 106 2.97 -11.21 15.65
C VAL A 106 2.30 -10.65 16.90
N ASP A 107 2.70 -9.47 17.32
CA ASP A 107 2.00 -8.67 18.31
C ASP A 107 0.81 -7.98 17.63
N LYS A 108 -0.38 -8.51 17.87
CA LYS A 108 -1.62 -8.06 17.18
C LYS A 108 -1.94 -6.59 17.41
N ASP A 109 -1.54 -6.06 18.57
CA ASP A 109 -1.78 -4.66 18.94
C ASP A 109 -0.74 -3.72 18.30
N LYS A 110 0.22 -4.26 17.53
CA LYS A 110 1.33 -3.53 16.91
C LYS A 110 1.51 -3.89 15.43
N ILE A 111 0.39 -4.00 14.71
CA ILE A 111 0.38 -4.17 13.26
C ILE A 111 0.24 -2.80 12.60
N PHE A 112 1.24 -2.41 11.81
CA PHE A 112 1.24 -1.19 11.00
C PHE A 112 1.08 -1.54 9.53
N ILE A 113 0.50 -0.62 8.75
CA ILE A 113 0.41 -0.75 7.30
C ILE A 113 1.27 0.32 6.65
N ARG A 114 2.21 -0.09 5.80
CA ARG A 114 2.92 0.81 4.89
C ARG A 114 2.40 0.60 3.49
N ALA A 115 1.93 1.67 2.85
CA ALA A 115 1.35 1.60 1.53
C ALA A 115 1.88 2.69 0.59
N HIS A 116 1.95 2.40 -0.71
CA HIS A 116 2.40 3.33 -1.74
C HIS A 116 1.33 3.54 -2.79
N SER A 117 1.11 4.80 -3.20
CA SER A 117 0.26 5.17 -4.33
C SER A 117 -1.16 4.56 -4.21
N MET A 118 -1.64 3.82 -5.20
CA MET A 118 -2.94 3.13 -5.17
C MET A 118 -3.10 2.21 -3.96
N GLY A 119 -2.02 1.55 -3.50
CA GLY A 119 -2.04 0.78 -2.26
C GLY A 119 -2.39 1.62 -1.02
N GLY A 120 -2.16 2.94 -1.06
CA GLY A 120 -2.58 3.88 -0.02
C GLY A 120 -4.10 3.98 0.12
N ALA A 121 -4.82 4.08 -1.00
CA ALA A 121 -6.28 4.05 -1.01
C ALA A 121 -6.82 2.72 -0.43
N VAL A 122 -6.19 1.60 -0.80
CA VAL A 122 -6.52 0.28 -0.24
C VAL A 122 -6.28 0.23 1.27
N ALA A 123 -5.15 0.80 1.74
CA ALA A 123 -4.81 0.87 3.16
C ALA A 123 -5.79 1.72 3.96
N ILE A 124 -6.25 2.85 3.41
CA ILE A 124 -7.28 3.70 4.04
C ILE A 124 -8.58 2.90 4.26
N LYS A 125 -9.05 2.19 3.23
CA LYS A 125 -10.25 1.34 3.38
C LYS A 125 -10.03 0.18 4.35
N LEU A 126 -8.87 -0.45 4.31
CA LEU A 126 -8.55 -1.53 5.26
C LEU A 126 -8.50 -1.03 6.70
N ALA A 127 -7.99 0.19 6.92
CA ALA A 127 -7.92 0.80 8.25
C ALA A 127 -9.31 1.01 8.88
N GLN A 128 -10.29 1.41 8.08
CA GLN A 128 -11.68 1.46 8.51
C GLN A 128 -12.24 0.08 8.95
N LEU A 129 -11.76 -1.00 8.33
CA LEU A 129 -12.28 -2.35 8.56
C LEU A 129 -11.55 -3.11 9.69
N LYS A 130 -10.27 -2.83 9.91
CA LYS A 130 -9.36 -3.62 10.75
C LYS A 130 -8.65 -2.85 11.85
N ASP A 131 -8.72 -1.53 11.83
CA ASP A 131 -8.13 -0.63 12.84
C ASP A 131 -6.66 -0.95 13.18
N PRO A 132 -5.73 -0.95 12.19
CA PRO A 132 -4.31 -1.21 12.46
C PRO A 132 -3.73 -0.15 13.40
N LYS A 133 -2.61 -0.44 14.05
CA LYS A 133 -1.93 0.46 15.00
C LYS A 133 -1.52 1.80 14.41
N GLY A 134 -1.18 1.83 13.13
CA GLY A 134 -0.83 3.05 12.40
C GLY A 134 -0.71 2.83 10.89
N LEU A 135 -0.86 3.92 10.15
CA LEU A 135 -0.68 3.96 8.69
C LEU A 135 0.56 4.76 8.34
N ILE A 136 1.33 4.24 7.39
CA ILE A 136 2.47 4.91 6.77
C ILE A 136 2.19 4.95 5.27
N LEU A 137 1.82 6.12 4.76
CA LEU A 137 1.30 6.30 3.41
C LEU A 137 2.29 7.10 2.56
N TYR A 138 2.85 6.47 1.54
CA TYR A 138 3.77 7.09 0.60
C TYR A 138 3.00 7.49 -0.65
N ALA A 139 2.85 8.79 -0.87
CA ALA A 139 2.09 9.38 -1.96
C ALA A 139 0.75 8.64 -2.21
N PRO A 140 -0.14 8.53 -1.21
CA PRO A 140 -1.35 7.73 -1.30
C PRO A 140 -2.31 8.25 -2.35
N GLY A 141 -2.96 7.33 -3.09
CA GLY A 141 -4.10 7.66 -3.93
C GLY A 141 -5.33 8.07 -3.09
N SER A 142 -6.12 8.99 -3.63
CA SER A 142 -7.40 9.44 -3.06
C SER A 142 -8.42 9.68 -4.16
N ASN A 143 -9.65 10.05 -3.81
CA ASN A 143 -10.66 10.42 -4.81
C ASN A 143 -10.17 11.58 -5.68
N TYR A 144 -9.55 12.59 -5.09
CA TYR A 144 -9.02 13.74 -5.83
C TYR A 144 -7.98 13.32 -6.88
N SER A 145 -6.99 12.51 -6.50
CA SER A 145 -5.97 12.03 -7.43
C SER A 145 -6.55 11.10 -8.51
N LEU A 146 -7.57 10.30 -8.18
CA LEU A 146 -8.25 9.45 -9.17
C LEU A 146 -9.02 10.29 -10.20
N GLU A 147 -9.79 11.27 -9.76
CA GLU A 147 -10.57 12.17 -10.64
C GLU A 147 -9.68 13.00 -11.56
N ASN A 148 -8.49 13.39 -11.09
CA ASN A 148 -7.51 14.15 -11.86
C ASN A 148 -6.56 13.29 -12.70
N SER A 149 -6.55 11.98 -12.51
CA SER A 149 -5.69 11.04 -13.25
C SER A 149 -6.03 10.99 -14.74
N ASN A 150 -5.06 11.27 -15.59
CA ASN A 150 -5.20 11.09 -17.05
C ASN A 150 -5.46 9.64 -17.44
N LEU A 151 -4.95 8.66 -16.67
CA LEU A 151 -5.23 7.25 -16.88
C LEU A 151 -6.70 6.95 -16.63
N ILE A 152 -7.23 7.37 -15.48
CA ILE A 152 -8.62 7.14 -15.11
C ILE A 152 -9.58 7.81 -16.09
N ARG A 153 -9.31 9.07 -16.47
CA ARG A 153 -10.10 9.78 -17.49
C ARG A 153 -10.11 9.04 -18.82
N SER A 154 -8.95 8.58 -19.29
CA SER A 154 -8.87 7.84 -20.57
C SER A 154 -9.60 6.49 -20.53
N LEU A 155 -9.60 5.79 -19.40
CA LEU A 155 -10.37 4.56 -19.21
C LEU A 155 -11.87 4.82 -19.12
N ASP A 156 -12.28 5.92 -18.48
CA ASP A 156 -13.69 6.32 -18.39
C ASP A 156 -14.26 6.67 -19.76
N ASP A 157 -13.51 7.37 -20.61
CA ASP A 157 -13.90 7.68 -21.99
C ASP A 157 -14.05 6.41 -22.84
N LEU A 158 -13.16 5.43 -22.70
CA LEU A 158 -13.26 4.14 -23.37
C LEU A 158 -14.48 3.35 -22.88
N SER A 159 -14.79 3.36 -21.60
CA SER A 159 -15.98 2.73 -21.03
C SER A 159 -17.27 3.31 -21.61
N LYS A 160 -17.36 4.64 -21.73
CA LYS A 160 -18.53 5.36 -22.29
C LYS A 160 -18.72 5.12 -23.79
N SER A 161 -17.65 4.82 -24.53
CA SER A 161 -17.72 4.60 -25.99
C SER A 161 -18.25 3.24 -26.40
N GLN A 162 -18.69 2.37 -25.49
CA GLN A 162 -19.12 0.98 -25.71
C GLN A 162 -18.11 0.09 -26.44
N MET A 163 -16.85 0.53 -26.57
CA MET A 163 -15.73 -0.32 -26.97
C MET A 163 -15.30 -1.18 -25.78
N LEU A 164 -14.65 -2.33 -26.04
CA LEU A 164 -14.02 -3.13 -24.98
C LEU A 164 -13.08 -2.21 -24.19
N GLY A 165 -13.57 -1.68 -23.04
CA GLY A 165 -12.89 -0.65 -22.25
C GLY A 165 -11.66 -1.23 -21.57
N GLU A 166 -10.55 -1.25 -22.28
CA GLU A 166 -9.24 -1.66 -21.74
C GLU A 166 -8.14 -0.74 -22.24
N LYS A 167 -7.09 -0.64 -21.47
CA LYS A 167 -5.89 0.11 -21.83
C LYS A 167 -4.64 -0.73 -21.65
N ASP A 168 -3.75 -0.68 -22.63
CA ASP A 168 -2.40 -1.22 -22.52
C ASP A 168 -1.51 -0.19 -21.78
N LEU A 169 -0.89 -0.63 -20.70
CA LEU A 169 0.01 0.11 -19.85
C LEU A 169 1.45 -0.41 -19.98
N GLY A 170 1.94 -0.53 -21.21
CA GLY A 170 3.29 -1.03 -21.47
C GLY A 170 3.40 -2.56 -21.32
N GLY A 171 2.42 -3.29 -21.85
CA GLY A 171 2.34 -4.75 -21.80
C GLY A 171 1.41 -5.29 -20.70
N LEU A 172 0.87 -4.43 -19.84
CA LEU A 172 -0.15 -4.78 -18.87
C LEU A 172 -1.51 -4.21 -19.32
N ARG A 173 -2.48 -5.08 -19.55
CA ARG A 173 -3.83 -4.67 -19.94
C ARG A 173 -4.68 -4.42 -18.70
N LEU A 174 -5.26 -3.23 -18.57
CA LEU A 174 -6.16 -2.84 -17.49
C LEU A 174 -7.56 -2.59 -18.02
N SER A 175 -8.56 -3.20 -17.39
CA SER A 175 -9.97 -3.00 -17.72
C SER A 175 -10.50 -1.68 -17.16
N ALA A 176 -11.37 -1.00 -17.92
CA ALA A 176 -12.11 0.17 -17.47
C ALA A 176 -13.06 -0.11 -16.27
N LYS A 177 -13.29 -1.36 -15.91
CA LYS A 177 -14.03 -1.76 -14.69
C LYS A 177 -13.46 -1.13 -13.41
N ILE A 178 -12.15 -0.83 -13.39
CA ILE A 178 -11.52 -0.16 -12.24
C ILE A 178 -12.14 1.22 -12.00
N VAL A 179 -12.59 1.93 -13.05
CA VAL A 179 -13.21 3.27 -12.95
C VAL A 179 -14.59 3.17 -12.29
N GLU A 180 -15.42 2.24 -12.75
CA GLU A 180 -16.73 2.00 -12.15
C GLU A 180 -16.61 1.55 -10.71
N ASP A 181 -15.64 0.68 -10.45
CA ASP A 181 -15.39 0.15 -9.12
C ASP A 181 -14.86 1.22 -8.15
N SER A 182 -13.99 2.13 -8.60
CA SER A 182 -13.45 3.21 -7.78
C SER A 182 -14.54 4.14 -7.23
N ARG A 183 -15.64 4.33 -7.97
CA ARG A 183 -16.79 5.16 -7.56
C ARG A 183 -17.58 4.64 -6.36
N LYS A 184 -17.35 3.38 -5.97
CA LYS A 184 -17.94 2.78 -4.76
C LYS A 184 -17.29 3.28 -3.47
N TYR A 185 -16.14 3.95 -3.57
CA TYR A 185 -15.29 4.30 -2.44
C TYR A 185 -15.09 5.81 -2.36
N ASN A 186 -15.35 6.37 -1.19
CA ASN A 186 -14.94 7.73 -0.84
C ASN A 186 -13.79 7.65 0.17
N PHE A 187 -12.57 7.60 -0.31
CA PHE A 187 -11.37 7.44 0.53
C PHE A 187 -11.14 8.63 1.46
N LEU A 188 -11.64 9.83 1.11
CA LEU A 188 -11.57 11.00 1.99
C LEU A 188 -12.50 10.85 3.20
N GLU A 189 -13.76 10.40 2.99
CA GLU A 189 -14.68 10.10 4.10
C GLU A 189 -14.16 8.93 4.96
N MET A 190 -13.60 7.91 4.34
CA MET A 190 -13.04 6.77 5.06
C MET A 190 -11.83 7.15 5.92
N ALA A 191 -11.05 8.15 5.51
CA ALA A 191 -9.94 8.68 6.30
C ALA A 191 -10.42 9.33 7.60
N GLU A 192 -11.60 9.99 7.62
CA GLU A 192 -12.20 10.58 8.83
C GLU A 192 -12.59 9.53 9.89
N GLU A 193 -12.89 8.32 9.47
CA GLU A 193 -13.32 7.25 10.38
C GLU A 193 -12.15 6.59 11.12
N TYR A 194 -10.93 6.66 10.57
CA TYR A 194 -9.77 6.05 11.18
C TYR A 194 -9.24 6.90 12.34
N LYS A 195 -9.08 6.27 13.53
CA LYS A 195 -8.67 6.94 14.77
C LYS A 195 -7.18 6.78 15.09
N GLY A 196 -6.51 5.89 14.38
CA GLY A 196 -5.08 5.63 14.60
C GLY A 196 -4.20 6.73 14.02
N LYS A 197 -2.91 6.62 14.31
CA LYS A 197 -1.88 7.55 13.86
C LYS A 197 -1.54 7.35 12.38
N VAL A 198 -1.30 8.45 11.67
CA VAL A 198 -0.95 8.42 10.25
C VAL A 198 0.32 9.22 9.98
N LEU A 199 1.27 8.61 9.27
CA LEU A 199 2.40 9.30 8.65
C LEU A 199 2.16 9.32 7.14
N MET A 200 2.06 10.49 6.54
CA MET A 200 2.02 10.65 5.09
C MET A 200 3.32 11.27 4.58
N ILE A 201 3.88 10.71 3.50
CA ILE A 201 5.09 11.22 2.87
C ILE A 201 4.85 11.34 1.36
N ARG A 202 5.20 12.51 0.78
CA ARG A 202 5.15 12.78 -0.65
C ARG A 202 6.49 13.34 -1.15
N GLY A 203 6.86 13.05 -2.37
CA GLY A 203 7.97 13.75 -3.03
C GLY A 203 7.52 15.11 -3.56
N GLU A 204 8.29 16.15 -3.32
CA GLU A 204 8.01 17.51 -3.81
C GLU A 204 7.71 17.56 -5.32
N LYS A 205 8.47 16.79 -6.11
CA LYS A 205 8.36 16.69 -7.57
C LYS A 205 7.49 15.54 -8.07
N ASP A 206 6.51 15.10 -7.23
CA ASP A 206 5.59 14.04 -7.62
C ASP A 206 4.61 14.52 -8.71
N PRO A 207 4.67 13.95 -9.94
CA PRO A 207 3.78 14.34 -11.03
C PRO A 207 2.48 13.53 -11.06
N VAL A 208 2.30 12.59 -10.14
CA VAL A 208 1.18 11.63 -10.14
C VAL A 208 0.18 11.95 -9.05
N ILE A 209 0.67 12.23 -7.85
CA ILE A 209 -0.16 12.63 -6.70
C ILE A 209 0.11 14.11 -6.41
N GLU A 210 -0.87 14.94 -6.67
CA GLU A 210 -0.79 16.36 -6.46
C GLU A 210 -0.72 16.71 -4.95
N LYS A 211 -0.13 17.86 -4.64
CA LYS A 211 -0.02 18.35 -3.26
C LYS A 211 -1.40 18.55 -2.62
N GLU A 212 -2.34 19.01 -3.41
CA GLU A 212 -3.73 19.23 -3.01
C GLU A 212 -4.40 17.94 -2.52
N SER A 213 -4.12 16.81 -3.18
CA SER A 213 -4.60 15.49 -2.75
C SER A 213 -4.10 15.13 -1.34
N MET A 214 -2.83 15.46 -1.04
CA MET A 214 -2.23 15.21 0.27
C MET A 214 -2.82 16.11 1.34
N THR A 215 -3.01 17.40 1.03
CA THR A 215 -3.62 18.37 1.95
C THR A 215 -5.05 17.96 2.32
N LEU A 216 -5.85 17.54 1.33
CA LEU A 216 -7.21 17.06 1.57
C LEU A 216 -7.23 15.80 2.47
N LEU A 217 -6.31 14.87 2.28
CA LEU A 217 -6.21 13.70 3.15
C LEU A 217 -5.74 14.06 4.56
N GLU A 218 -4.76 14.97 4.70
CA GLU A 218 -4.28 15.44 6.00
C GLU A 218 -5.40 16.09 6.83
N GLU A 219 -6.24 16.91 6.20
CA GLU A 219 -7.39 17.54 6.83
C GLU A 219 -8.46 16.54 7.29
N LYS A 220 -8.54 15.37 6.63
CA LYS A 220 -9.52 14.33 6.94
C LYS A 220 -9.09 13.38 8.05
N PHE A 221 -7.81 13.03 8.12
CA PHE A 221 -7.32 12.19 9.20
C PHE A 221 -7.30 12.95 10.55
N ILE A 222 -7.67 12.27 11.62
CA ILE A 222 -7.74 12.87 12.97
C ILE A 222 -6.35 13.16 13.54
N ASP A 223 -5.39 12.27 13.31
CA ASP A 223 -4.01 12.38 13.82
C ASP A 223 -3.04 12.00 12.68
N CYS A 224 -2.67 13.00 11.90
CA CYS A 224 -1.84 12.84 10.72
C CYS A 224 -0.63 13.79 10.75
N LYS A 225 0.54 13.23 10.41
CA LYS A 225 1.75 13.97 10.13
C LYS A 225 2.07 13.86 8.65
N TYR A 226 2.00 14.96 7.92
CA TYR A 226 2.40 15.02 6.51
C TYR A 226 3.81 15.61 6.37
N ILE A 227 4.63 14.96 5.54
CA ILE A 227 6.01 15.36 5.25
C ILE A 227 6.22 15.38 3.73
N GLU A 228 6.74 16.48 3.20
CA GLU A 228 7.17 16.59 1.82
C GLU A 228 8.69 16.43 1.73
N ILE A 229 9.17 15.54 0.86
CA ILE A 229 10.60 15.26 0.66
C ILE A 229 11.08 16.01 -0.57
N GLU A 230 12.05 16.88 -0.37
CA GLU A 230 12.59 17.72 -1.42
C GLU A 230 13.28 16.92 -2.53
N ASN A 231 13.15 17.41 -3.77
CA ASN A 231 13.86 16.91 -4.95
C ASN A 231 13.62 15.46 -5.35
N VAL A 232 12.53 14.84 -4.92
CA VAL A 232 12.11 13.49 -5.35
C VAL A 232 10.72 13.48 -5.93
N GLY A 233 10.46 12.57 -6.87
CA GLY A 233 9.15 12.33 -7.47
C GLY A 233 8.42 11.16 -6.83
N HIS A 234 7.37 10.69 -7.49
CA HIS A 234 6.42 9.67 -7.02
C HIS A 234 7.05 8.37 -6.49
N ASN A 235 8.11 7.92 -7.13
CA ASN A 235 8.76 6.63 -6.84
C ASN A 235 9.98 6.74 -5.93
N PHE A 236 10.25 7.91 -5.37
CA PHE A 236 11.37 8.14 -4.45
C PHE A 236 12.70 7.54 -4.95
N THR A 237 13.12 7.92 -6.17
CA THR A 237 14.23 7.28 -6.90
C THR A 237 15.63 7.77 -6.49
N SER A 238 15.79 8.39 -5.34
CA SER A 238 17.07 8.74 -4.73
C SER A 238 17.38 7.81 -3.57
N TYR A 239 18.55 7.16 -3.57
CA TYR A 239 18.97 6.27 -2.48
C TYR A 239 19.06 6.99 -1.14
N GLU A 240 19.67 8.17 -1.12
CA GLU A 240 19.81 9.00 0.09
C GLU A 240 18.44 9.39 0.66
N LYS A 241 17.53 9.84 -0.20
CA LYS A 241 16.17 10.20 0.18
C LYS A 241 15.34 8.99 0.65
N ARG A 242 15.60 7.80 0.12
CA ARG A 242 15.00 6.56 0.65
C ARG A 242 15.44 6.28 2.07
N LEU A 243 16.72 6.47 2.40
CA LEU A 243 17.19 6.31 3.78
C LEU A 243 16.53 7.31 4.73
N GLU A 244 16.35 8.55 4.31
CA GLU A 244 15.60 9.58 5.06
C GLU A 244 14.15 9.09 5.34
N ILE A 245 13.44 8.64 4.32
CA ILE A 245 12.07 8.14 4.44
C ILE A 245 11.98 6.89 5.33
N PHE A 246 12.96 5.99 5.25
CA PHE A 246 13.01 4.78 6.09
C PHE A 246 13.25 5.13 7.55
N ALA A 247 14.09 6.13 7.83
CA ALA A 247 14.31 6.65 9.17
C ALA A 247 13.03 7.28 9.74
N LEU A 248 12.37 8.16 8.98
CA LEU A 248 11.08 8.76 9.38
C LEU A 248 10.02 7.70 9.69
N THR A 249 9.96 6.63 8.88
CA THR A 249 9.05 5.50 9.13
C THR A 249 9.40 4.75 10.42
N ASN A 250 10.68 4.45 10.63
CA ASN A 250 11.13 3.76 11.83
C ASN A 250 10.83 4.58 13.11
N ASP A 251 11.08 5.88 13.06
CA ASP A 251 10.83 6.78 14.19
C ASP A 251 9.33 6.85 14.50
N PHE A 252 8.49 7.02 13.47
CA PHE A 252 7.04 6.98 13.64
C PHE A 252 6.55 5.68 14.29
N ILE A 253 7.07 4.52 13.86
CA ILE A 253 6.68 3.24 14.47
C ILE A 253 7.12 3.19 15.93
N ARG A 254 8.36 3.57 16.25
CA ARG A 254 8.90 3.56 17.63
C ARG A 254 8.17 4.47 18.58
N GLU A 255 7.70 5.62 18.11
CA GLU A 255 6.89 6.55 18.88
C GLU A 255 5.48 6.02 19.20
N ASN A 256 5.03 4.99 18.48
CA ASN A 256 3.65 4.51 18.55
C ASN A 256 3.50 3.03 18.95
N ILE A 257 4.56 2.36 19.40
CA ILE A 257 4.52 0.97 19.91
C ILE A 257 4.47 0.85 21.42
#